data_8efcbacd16b161bbabab1667ca80315d
#
_entry.id   8efcbacd16b161bbabab1667ca80315d
#
_cell.length_a   1.000
_cell.length_b   1.000
_cell.length_c   1.000
_cell.angle_alpha   90.00
_cell.angle_beta   90.00
_cell.angle_gamma   90.00
#
_symmetry.space_group_name_H-M   'P 1'
#
loop_
_entity.id
_entity.type
_entity.pdbx_description
1 polymer ?
#
loop_
_entity_poly.entity_id
_entity_poly.type
_entity_poly.pdbx_seq_one_letter_code
_entity_poly.pdbx_strand_id
1 'polypeptide(L)'
;LGPVPAPRRRPLDPALLTLAGACACLAVAVQVLAVRTTEGQRLDDAARGNLSPASPTAVINATSDLLDTISVASLLLLGIGIMAIALLRGRRLLALGAGVVVLGANVTTQVLKHEVGRPDLLPSSLPNGSFPSGHVTVAMSLAMALVLVAPPALRWLAAAVGSAYAIGVGVAVVLLDWHRPSDV
;
A
#
# COMPACT_ATOMS: atom_id res chain seq x y z
N LEU A 1 12.06 -24.67 42.93
CA LEU A 1 11.62 -23.95 41.72
C LEU A 1 12.53 -24.40 40.60
N GLY A 2 12.03 -25.26 39.69
CA GLY A 2 12.78 -25.67 38.50
C GLY A 2 12.90 -24.53 37.46
N PRO A 3 13.86 -24.60 36.54
CA PRO A 3 14.05 -23.58 35.53
C PRO A 3 12.81 -23.46 34.60
N VAL A 4 12.31 -22.24 34.42
CA VAL A 4 11.21 -21.94 33.50
C VAL A 4 11.68 -22.28 32.06
N PRO A 5 10.98 -23.18 31.34
CA PRO A 5 11.39 -23.54 29.99
C PRO A 5 11.38 -22.30 29.09
N ALA A 6 12.44 -22.10 28.34
CA ALA A 6 12.56 -21.00 27.38
C ALA A 6 11.42 -21.09 26.34
N PRO A 7 10.83 -19.95 25.93
CA PRO A 7 9.75 -19.94 24.94
C PRO A 7 10.29 -20.50 23.62
N ARG A 8 9.70 -21.61 23.15
CA ARG A 8 10.01 -22.18 21.83
C ARG A 8 9.62 -21.16 20.76
N ARG A 9 10.59 -20.63 20.04
CA ARG A 9 10.33 -19.84 18.84
C ARG A 9 9.66 -20.75 17.81
N ARG A 10 8.41 -20.46 17.45
CA ARG A 10 7.76 -21.15 16.33
C ARG A 10 8.54 -20.79 15.07
N PRO A 11 8.93 -21.75 14.22
CA PRO A 11 9.50 -21.45 12.93
C PRO A 11 8.51 -20.63 12.11
N LEU A 12 9.02 -19.76 11.24
CA LEU A 12 8.18 -19.02 10.30
C LEU A 12 7.44 -20.02 9.40
N ASP A 13 6.15 -19.81 9.21
CA ASP A 13 5.33 -20.66 8.36
C ASP A 13 5.86 -20.59 6.90
N PRO A 14 6.27 -21.73 6.31
CA PRO A 14 6.80 -21.74 4.95
C PRO A 14 5.81 -21.20 3.93
N ALA A 15 4.49 -21.33 4.14
CA ALA A 15 3.49 -20.74 3.27
C ALA A 15 3.55 -19.20 3.27
N LEU A 16 3.79 -18.57 4.43
CA LEU A 16 3.95 -17.12 4.52
C LEU A 16 5.23 -16.65 3.83
N LEU A 17 6.33 -17.40 3.96
CA LEU A 17 7.58 -17.10 3.26
C LEU A 17 7.43 -17.21 1.75
N THR A 18 6.74 -18.25 1.28
CA THR A 18 6.44 -18.44 -0.15
C THR A 18 5.58 -17.30 -0.68
N LEU A 19 4.53 -16.90 0.05
CA LEU A 19 3.67 -15.79 -0.34
C LEU A 19 4.45 -14.47 -0.40
N ALA A 20 5.25 -14.18 0.61
CA ALA A 20 6.10 -12.98 0.63
C ALA A 20 7.09 -12.96 -0.53
N GLY A 21 7.71 -14.10 -0.84
CA GLY A 21 8.59 -14.27 -2.00
C GLY A 21 7.85 -14.02 -3.32
N ALA A 22 6.66 -14.60 -3.48
CA ALA A 22 5.83 -14.39 -4.67
C ALA A 22 5.44 -12.93 -4.86
N CYS A 23 5.04 -12.24 -3.79
CA CYS A 23 4.73 -10.80 -3.82
C CYS A 23 5.97 -9.97 -4.21
N ALA A 24 7.13 -10.28 -3.65
CA ALA A 24 8.38 -9.61 -4.01
C ALA A 24 8.75 -9.83 -5.48
N CYS A 25 8.65 -11.06 -5.97
CA CYS A 25 8.89 -11.38 -7.39
C CYS A 25 7.91 -10.63 -8.31
N LEU A 26 6.63 -10.56 -7.95
CA LEU A 26 5.64 -9.81 -8.70
C LEU A 26 5.98 -8.32 -8.75
N ALA A 27 6.33 -7.72 -7.62
CA ALA A 27 6.73 -6.31 -7.56
C ALA A 27 7.95 -6.03 -8.45
N VAL A 28 8.97 -6.90 -8.43
CA VAL A 28 10.14 -6.82 -9.32
C VAL A 28 9.72 -6.98 -10.78
N ALA A 29 8.83 -7.92 -11.10
CA ALA A 29 8.36 -8.13 -12.47
C ALA A 29 7.61 -6.89 -12.99
N VAL A 30 6.72 -6.29 -12.20
CA VAL A 30 6.05 -5.02 -12.56
C VAL A 30 7.08 -3.92 -12.77
N GLN A 31 8.04 -3.76 -11.86
CA GLN A 31 9.08 -2.75 -11.98
C GLN A 31 9.91 -2.94 -13.26
N VAL A 32 10.28 -4.17 -13.60
CA VAL A 32 11.11 -4.44 -14.79
C VAL A 32 10.29 -4.32 -16.07
N LEU A 33 9.11 -4.94 -16.14
CA LEU A 33 8.33 -5.07 -17.37
C LEU A 33 7.47 -3.84 -17.67
N ALA A 34 6.79 -3.27 -16.67
CA ALA A 34 5.89 -2.15 -16.87
C ALA A 34 6.58 -0.79 -16.73
N VAL A 35 7.47 -0.64 -15.73
CA VAL A 35 8.09 0.66 -15.41
C VAL A 35 9.34 0.92 -16.24
N ARG A 36 10.19 -0.10 -16.50
CA ARG A 36 11.50 0.05 -17.13
C ARG A 36 11.56 -0.35 -18.61
N THR A 37 10.43 -0.62 -19.26
CA THR A 37 10.39 -0.87 -20.71
C THR A 37 9.52 0.17 -21.42
N THR A 38 9.88 0.51 -22.65
CA THR A 38 9.09 1.42 -23.49
C THR A 38 7.69 0.87 -23.76
N GLU A 39 7.59 -0.46 -24.00
CA GLU A 39 6.32 -1.11 -24.28
C GLU A 39 5.43 -1.16 -23.03
N GLY A 40 6.00 -1.46 -21.86
CA GLY A 40 5.28 -1.40 -20.59
C GLY A 40 4.73 -0.01 -20.31
N GLN A 41 5.54 1.04 -20.54
CA GLN A 41 5.07 2.42 -20.35
C GLN A 41 3.99 2.82 -21.36
N ARG A 42 4.04 2.33 -22.63
CA ARG A 42 2.97 2.54 -23.61
C ARG A 42 1.66 1.90 -23.20
N LEU A 43 1.70 0.65 -22.72
CA LEU A 43 0.51 -0.04 -22.21
C LEU A 43 -0.08 0.66 -21.00
N ASP A 44 0.78 1.11 -20.10
CA ASP A 44 0.41 1.87 -18.90
C ASP A 44 -0.28 3.21 -19.25
N ASP A 45 0.29 3.96 -20.19
CA ASP A 45 -0.29 5.21 -20.69
C ASP A 45 -1.61 4.98 -21.44
N ALA A 46 -1.72 3.91 -22.23
CA ALA A 46 -2.95 3.55 -22.93
C ALA A 46 -4.06 3.14 -21.93
N ALA A 47 -3.72 2.35 -20.90
CA ALA A 47 -4.66 1.96 -19.86
C ALA A 47 -5.17 3.18 -19.08
N ARG A 48 -4.28 4.10 -18.71
CA ARG A 48 -4.62 5.38 -18.07
C ARG A 48 -5.53 6.23 -18.97
N GLY A 49 -5.15 6.43 -20.24
CA GLY A 49 -5.89 7.24 -21.20
C GLY A 49 -7.33 6.76 -21.43
N ASN A 50 -7.60 5.47 -21.26
CA ASN A 50 -8.94 4.92 -21.35
C ASN A 50 -9.79 5.14 -20.07
N LEU A 51 -9.16 5.41 -18.93
CA LEU A 51 -9.85 5.59 -17.65
C LEU A 51 -10.16 7.07 -17.35
N SER A 52 -9.28 7.99 -17.75
CA SER A 52 -9.31 9.40 -17.34
C SER A 52 -10.30 10.30 -18.12
N PRO A 53 -10.48 10.23 -19.45
CA PRO A 53 -11.09 11.32 -20.21
C PRO A 53 -12.60 11.48 -20.12
N ALA A 54 -13.32 10.53 -19.53
CA ALA A 54 -14.78 10.51 -19.55
C ALA A 54 -15.43 10.55 -18.14
N SER A 55 -14.64 10.81 -17.11
CA SER A 55 -15.17 10.78 -15.74
C SER A 55 -16.04 12.01 -15.44
N PRO A 56 -17.29 11.83 -14.98
CA PRO A 56 -18.13 12.94 -14.57
C PRO A 56 -17.46 13.79 -13.48
N THR A 57 -17.67 15.10 -13.48
CA THR A 57 -17.10 16.03 -12.50
C THR A 57 -17.33 15.58 -11.05
N ALA A 58 -18.49 14.97 -10.77
CA ALA A 58 -18.80 14.42 -9.45
C ALA A 58 -17.82 13.30 -9.02
N VAL A 59 -17.40 12.44 -9.96
CA VAL A 59 -16.41 11.38 -9.71
C VAL A 59 -15.04 11.99 -9.45
N ILE A 60 -14.64 12.97 -10.24
CA ILE A 60 -13.36 13.68 -10.05
C ILE A 60 -13.33 14.37 -8.68
N ASN A 61 -14.37 15.07 -8.28
CA ASN A 61 -14.45 15.71 -6.97
C ASN A 61 -14.39 14.68 -5.84
N ALA A 62 -15.18 13.61 -5.92
CA ALA A 62 -15.19 12.56 -4.90
C ALA A 62 -13.81 11.86 -4.78
N THR A 63 -13.09 11.67 -5.88
CA THR A 63 -11.74 11.10 -5.86
C THR A 63 -10.72 12.07 -5.29
N SER A 64 -10.82 13.37 -5.58
CA SER A 64 -9.98 14.40 -4.95
C SER A 64 -10.20 14.46 -3.46
N ASP A 65 -11.48 14.53 -3.01
CA ASP A 65 -11.84 14.54 -1.59
C ASP A 65 -11.30 13.29 -0.86
N LEU A 66 -11.35 12.12 -1.51
CA LEU A 66 -10.78 10.90 -0.95
C LEU A 66 -9.26 11.02 -0.76
N LEU A 67 -8.54 11.53 -1.76
CA LEU A 67 -7.07 11.65 -1.67
C LEU A 67 -6.63 12.73 -0.68
N ASP A 68 -7.41 13.79 -0.51
CA ASP A 68 -7.14 14.84 0.47
C ASP A 68 -7.20 14.33 1.92
N THR A 69 -7.87 13.18 2.15
CA THR A 69 -7.82 12.50 3.46
C THR A 69 -6.44 11.88 3.74
N ILE A 70 -5.61 11.66 2.72
CA ILE A 70 -4.32 10.98 2.83
C ILE A 70 -3.21 12.01 3.00
N SER A 71 -2.78 12.19 4.22
CA SER A 71 -1.67 13.06 4.60
C SER A 71 -0.74 12.35 5.58
N VAL A 72 0.43 12.92 5.81
CA VAL A 72 1.34 12.44 6.87
C VAL A 72 0.63 12.48 8.23
N ALA A 73 -0.17 13.51 8.47
CA ALA A 73 -0.92 13.66 9.72
C ALA A 73 -1.96 12.54 9.88
N SER A 74 -2.75 12.24 8.84
CA SER A 74 -3.74 11.16 8.89
C SER A 74 -3.08 9.78 9.02
N LEU A 75 -1.96 9.54 8.35
CA LEU A 75 -1.17 8.31 8.50
C LEU A 75 -0.73 8.10 9.95
N LEU A 76 -0.15 9.15 10.56
CA LEU A 76 0.30 9.09 11.94
C LEU A 76 -0.88 8.91 12.91
N LEU A 77 -1.95 9.68 12.74
CA LEU A 77 -3.13 9.63 13.60
C LEU A 77 -3.78 8.23 13.56
N LEU A 78 -4.05 7.71 12.38
CA LEU A 78 -4.67 6.40 12.20
C LEU A 78 -3.72 5.26 12.64
N GLY A 79 -2.45 5.35 12.29
CA GLY A 79 -1.44 4.37 12.69
C GLY A 79 -1.30 4.29 14.21
N ILE A 80 -1.18 5.44 14.89
CA ILE A 80 -1.12 5.53 16.36
C ILE A 80 -2.43 5.01 16.96
N GLY A 81 -3.60 5.38 16.40
CA GLY A 81 -4.89 4.88 16.85
C GLY A 81 -5.01 3.36 16.80
N ILE A 82 -4.60 2.74 15.69
CA ILE A 82 -4.57 1.27 15.54
C ILE A 82 -3.64 0.63 16.58
N MET A 83 -2.44 1.19 16.77
CA MET A 83 -1.50 0.71 17.77
C MET A 83 -2.05 0.87 19.20
N ALA A 84 -2.66 2.01 19.52
CA ALA A 84 -3.28 2.27 20.81
C ALA A 84 -4.40 1.25 21.13
N ILE A 85 -5.26 0.93 20.17
CA ILE A 85 -6.29 -0.10 20.31
C ILE A 85 -5.66 -1.45 20.68
N ALA A 86 -4.56 -1.83 20.03
CA ALA A 86 -3.86 -3.08 20.35
C ALA A 86 -3.25 -3.04 21.76
N LEU A 87 -2.67 -1.91 22.17
CA LEU A 87 -2.08 -1.73 23.50
C LEU A 87 -3.15 -1.76 24.61
N LEU A 88 -4.26 -1.05 24.43
CA LEU A 88 -5.39 -1.06 25.38
C LEU A 88 -5.99 -2.45 25.57
N ARG A 89 -5.88 -3.31 24.55
CA ARG A 89 -6.27 -4.71 24.61
C ARG A 89 -5.17 -5.63 25.18
N GLY A 90 -4.07 -5.08 25.69
CA GLY A 90 -2.93 -5.83 26.22
C GLY A 90 -2.10 -6.59 25.18
N ARG A 91 -2.27 -6.29 23.89
CA ARG A 91 -1.65 -7.03 22.77
C ARG A 91 -0.43 -6.29 22.22
N ARG A 92 0.61 -6.13 23.04
CA ARG A 92 1.82 -5.37 22.71
C ARG A 92 2.52 -5.82 21.44
N LEU A 93 2.58 -7.14 21.18
CA LEU A 93 3.20 -7.67 19.95
C LEU A 93 2.42 -7.30 18.69
N LEU A 94 1.08 -7.23 18.76
CA LEU A 94 0.27 -6.77 17.62
C LEU A 94 0.43 -5.27 17.39
N ALA A 95 0.55 -4.47 18.44
CA ALA A 95 0.85 -3.04 18.32
C ALA A 95 2.20 -2.81 17.64
N LEU A 96 3.24 -3.54 18.09
CA LEU A 96 4.55 -3.48 17.45
C LEU A 96 4.50 -3.92 15.99
N GLY A 97 3.81 -5.04 15.70
CA GLY A 97 3.63 -5.53 14.33
C GLY A 97 2.91 -4.53 13.43
N ALA A 98 1.85 -3.87 13.91
CA ALA A 98 1.15 -2.82 13.18
C ALA A 98 2.08 -1.62 12.87
N GLY A 99 2.88 -1.19 13.87
CA GLY A 99 3.88 -0.14 13.67
C GLY A 99 4.93 -0.51 12.62
N VAL A 100 5.45 -1.74 12.68
CA VAL A 100 6.42 -2.25 11.69
C VAL A 100 5.83 -2.29 10.29
N VAL A 101 4.57 -2.73 10.13
CA VAL A 101 3.89 -2.76 8.83
C VAL A 101 3.72 -1.35 8.28
N VAL A 102 3.18 -0.41 9.07
CA VAL A 102 2.92 0.96 8.60
C VAL A 102 4.22 1.70 8.31
N LEU A 103 5.15 1.75 9.25
CA LEU A 103 6.40 2.48 9.08
C LEU A 103 7.30 1.80 8.03
N GLY A 104 7.42 0.48 8.08
CA GLY A 104 8.25 -0.29 7.15
C GLY A 104 7.80 -0.11 5.71
N ALA A 105 6.50 -0.26 5.41
CA ALA A 105 5.97 -0.05 4.06
C ALA A 105 6.22 1.37 3.55
N ASN A 106 5.92 2.38 4.38
CA ASN A 106 6.07 3.78 3.95
C ASN A 106 7.53 4.19 3.78
N VAL A 107 8.43 3.78 4.69
CA VAL A 107 9.87 4.03 4.55
C VAL A 107 10.43 3.33 3.31
N THR A 108 10.08 2.05 3.09
CA THR A 108 10.49 1.30 1.90
C THR A 108 10.03 1.99 0.63
N THR A 109 8.78 2.47 0.58
CA THR A 109 8.26 3.22 -0.56
C THR A 109 9.07 4.50 -0.82
N GLN A 110 9.40 5.27 0.20
CA GLN A 110 10.22 6.48 0.02
C GLN A 110 11.64 6.15 -0.48
N VAL A 111 12.26 5.12 0.08
CA VAL A 111 13.57 4.65 -0.40
C VAL A 111 13.50 4.22 -1.87
N LEU A 112 12.50 3.41 -2.24
CA LEU A 112 12.34 2.97 -3.63
C LEU A 112 12.10 4.14 -4.59
N LYS A 113 11.35 5.16 -4.19
CA LYS A 113 11.15 6.38 -5.00
C LYS A 113 12.46 7.11 -5.29
N HIS A 114 13.34 7.20 -4.32
CA HIS A 114 14.61 7.91 -4.47
C HIS A 114 15.65 7.08 -5.21
N GLU A 115 15.77 5.79 -4.90
CA GLU A 115 16.85 4.95 -5.43
C GLU A 115 16.51 4.29 -6.77
N VAL A 116 15.25 3.92 -6.97
CA VAL A 116 14.83 3.14 -8.14
C VAL A 116 14.15 4.03 -9.19
N GLY A 117 13.23 4.86 -8.76
CA GLY A 117 12.51 5.81 -9.59
C GLY A 117 11.85 5.21 -10.83
N ARG A 118 11.27 6.07 -11.67
CA ARG A 118 10.74 5.72 -12.99
C ARG A 118 11.52 6.45 -14.07
N PRO A 119 12.20 5.76 -15.00
CA PRO A 119 12.85 6.40 -16.14
C PRO A 119 11.78 6.96 -17.08
N ASP A 120 12.02 8.13 -17.64
CA ASP A 120 11.16 8.71 -18.68
C ASP A 120 11.60 8.15 -20.05
N LEU A 121 10.88 7.13 -20.53
CA LEU A 121 11.18 6.45 -21.79
C LEU A 121 10.28 6.92 -22.95
N LEU A 122 9.22 7.68 -22.64
CA LEU A 122 8.27 8.20 -23.62
C LEU A 122 8.05 9.70 -23.40
N PRO A 123 7.85 10.48 -24.49
CA PRO A 123 7.37 11.84 -24.38
C PRO A 123 5.96 11.83 -23.78
N SER A 124 5.85 11.97 -22.48
CA SER A 124 4.58 11.90 -21.77
C SER A 124 4.27 13.27 -21.17
N SER A 125 3.01 13.66 -21.24
CA SER A 125 2.50 14.91 -20.64
C SER A 125 2.40 14.85 -19.11
N LEU A 126 2.67 13.68 -18.50
CA LEU A 126 2.65 13.55 -17.06
C LEU A 126 3.97 13.97 -16.45
N PRO A 127 3.94 14.88 -15.49
CA PRO A 127 5.10 15.09 -14.64
C PRO A 127 5.43 13.75 -13.96
N ASN A 128 6.69 13.37 -14.00
CA ASN A 128 7.29 12.12 -13.52
C ASN A 128 6.49 11.42 -12.42
N GLY A 129 5.58 10.52 -12.79
CA GLY A 129 4.90 9.63 -11.85
C GLY A 129 5.94 8.79 -11.14
N SER A 130 6.01 8.89 -9.83
CA SER A 130 7.01 8.17 -9.04
C SER A 130 6.47 6.79 -8.66
N PHE A 131 7.12 5.75 -9.13
CA PHE A 131 6.91 4.37 -8.65
C PHE A 131 7.64 4.16 -7.31
N PRO A 132 7.03 3.48 -6.34
CA PRO A 132 5.61 3.14 -6.20
C PRO A 132 4.76 4.29 -5.65
N SER A 133 3.41 4.16 -5.73
CA SER A 133 2.49 5.18 -5.21
C SER A 133 2.51 5.27 -3.69
N GLY A 134 2.79 6.47 -3.16
CA GLY A 134 2.78 6.71 -1.72
C GLY A 134 1.36 6.66 -1.12
N HIS A 135 0.35 7.19 -1.82
CA HIS A 135 -1.04 7.18 -1.36
C HIS A 135 -1.55 5.75 -1.19
N VAL A 136 -1.28 4.89 -2.19
CA VAL A 136 -1.68 3.48 -2.14
C VAL A 136 -0.93 2.74 -1.03
N THR A 137 0.36 3.03 -0.84
CA THR A 137 1.15 2.43 0.26
C THR A 137 0.57 2.80 1.63
N VAL A 138 0.20 4.07 1.84
CA VAL A 138 -0.46 4.52 3.08
C VAL A 138 -1.76 3.75 3.29
N ALA A 139 -2.65 3.73 2.29
CA ALA A 139 -3.94 3.08 2.38
C ALA A 139 -3.80 1.57 2.67
N MET A 140 -2.94 0.87 1.93
CA MET A 140 -2.73 -0.57 2.08
C MET A 140 -2.07 -0.91 3.43
N SER A 141 -1.06 -0.16 3.85
CA SER A 141 -0.38 -0.42 5.13
C SER A 141 -1.29 -0.22 6.33
N LEU A 142 -2.15 0.80 6.32
CA LEU A 142 -3.18 1.01 7.34
C LEU A 142 -4.23 -0.10 7.33
N ALA A 143 -4.69 -0.54 6.16
CA ALA A 143 -5.62 -1.64 6.01
C ALA A 143 -5.04 -2.94 6.60
N MET A 144 -3.79 -3.27 6.28
CA MET A 144 -3.10 -4.45 6.82
C MET A 144 -2.90 -4.36 8.33
N ALA A 145 -2.50 -3.19 8.86
CA ALA A 145 -2.37 -2.97 10.30
C ALA A 145 -3.72 -3.13 11.02
N LEU A 146 -4.80 -2.64 10.44
CA LEU A 146 -6.15 -2.79 10.97
C LEU A 146 -6.56 -4.27 11.04
N VAL A 147 -6.36 -5.04 9.97
CA VAL A 147 -6.64 -6.49 9.94
C VAL A 147 -5.82 -7.24 10.99
N LEU A 148 -4.54 -6.87 11.14
CA LEU A 148 -3.64 -7.49 12.13
C LEU A 148 -4.14 -7.28 13.55
N VAL A 149 -4.62 -6.08 13.88
CA VAL A 149 -5.08 -5.71 15.24
C VAL A 149 -6.52 -6.13 15.49
N ALA A 150 -7.34 -6.28 14.46
CA ALA A 150 -8.75 -6.62 14.58
C ALA A 150 -8.98 -7.93 15.37
N PRO A 151 -10.04 -8.01 16.19
CA PRO A 151 -10.49 -9.27 16.78
C PRO A 151 -10.79 -10.29 15.68
N PRO A 152 -10.61 -11.61 15.92
CA PRO A 152 -10.88 -12.63 14.90
C PRO A 152 -12.25 -12.52 14.25
N ALA A 153 -13.28 -12.20 15.03
CA ALA A 153 -14.65 -12.04 14.54
C ALA A 153 -14.84 -10.83 13.56
N LEU A 154 -13.98 -9.82 13.65
CA LEU A 154 -14.07 -8.59 12.83
C LEU A 154 -12.99 -8.51 11.74
N ARG A 155 -12.11 -9.50 11.63
CA ARG A 155 -11.02 -9.47 10.64
C ARG A 155 -11.51 -9.43 9.21
N TRP A 156 -12.58 -10.18 8.91
CA TRP A 156 -13.18 -10.17 7.58
C TRP A 156 -13.72 -8.77 7.21
N LEU A 157 -14.36 -8.10 8.18
CA LEU A 157 -14.88 -6.75 7.98
C LEU A 157 -13.73 -5.75 7.80
N ALA A 158 -12.69 -5.84 8.65
CA ALA A 158 -11.49 -5.02 8.52
C ALA A 158 -10.80 -5.22 7.18
N ALA A 159 -10.73 -6.48 6.70
CA ALA A 159 -10.18 -6.79 5.38
C ALA A 159 -11.06 -6.23 4.26
N ALA A 160 -12.38 -6.39 4.32
CA ALA A 160 -13.29 -5.88 3.31
C ALA A 160 -13.23 -4.34 3.21
N VAL A 161 -13.36 -3.65 4.34
CA VAL A 161 -13.31 -2.18 4.40
C VAL A 161 -11.93 -1.66 3.99
N GLY A 162 -10.86 -2.26 4.52
CA GLY A 162 -9.50 -1.87 4.19
C GLY A 162 -9.16 -2.09 2.73
N SER A 163 -9.59 -3.21 2.13
CA SER A 163 -9.40 -3.48 0.70
C SER A 163 -10.20 -2.51 -0.17
N ALA A 164 -11.47 -2.25 0.16
CA ALA A 164 -12.29 -1.30 -0.57
C ALA A 164 -11.68 0.11 -0.55
N TYR A 165 -11.18 0.54 0.61
CA TYR A 165 -10.49 1.81 0.74
C TYR A 165 -9.20 1.86 -0.10
N ALA A 166 -8.33 0.84 -0.01
CA ALA A 166 -7.07 0.79 -0.75
C ALA A 166 -7.30 0.74 -2.28
N ILE A 167 -8.30 -0.03 -2.74
CA ILE A 167 -8.70 -0.07 -4.16
C ILE A 167 -9.24 1.30 -4.59
N GLY A 168 -10.10 1.92 -3.78
CA GLY A 168 -10.63 3.26 -4.05
C GLY A 168 -9.52 4.30 -4.21
N VAL A 169 -8.52 4.28 -3.32
CA VAL A 169 -7.34 5.15 -3.42
C VAL A 169 -6.52 4.85 -4.69
N GLY A 170 -6.31 3.57 -5.01
CA GLY A 170 -5.60 3.16 -6.23
C GLY A 170 -6.30 3.65 -7.50
N VAL A 171 -7.61 3.50 -7.58
CA VAL A 171 -8.42 4.01 -8.70
C VAL A 171 -8.36 5.54 -8.74
N ALA A 172 -8.49 6.22 -7.60
CA ALA A 172 -8.49 7.67 -7.51
C ALA A 172 -7.19 8.30 -8.04
N VAL A 173 -6.01 7.77 -7.67
CA VAL A 173 -4.73 8.31 -8.13
C VAL A 173 -4.51 8.11 -9.64
N VAL A 174 -5.13 7.09 -10.23
CA VAL A 174 -5.09 6.87 -11.69
C VAL A 174 -6.06 7.79 -12.40
N LEU A 175 -7.30 7.94 -11.90
CA LEU A 175 -8.33 8.83 -12.48
C LEU A 175 -7.92 10.31 -12.47
N LEU A 176 -7.18 10.75 -11.46
CA LEU A 176 -6.67 12.12 -11.35
C LEU A 176 -5.34 12.34 -12.09
N ASP A 177 -4.90 11.37 -12.86
CA ASP A 177 -3.63 11.42 -13.61
C ASP A 177 -2.37 11.64 -12.73
N TRP A 178 -2.44 11.29 -11.43
CA TRP A 178 -1.30 11.41 -10.53
C TRP A 178 -0.32 10.25 -10.66
N HIS A 179 -0.84 9.07 -11.00
CA HIS A 179 -0.07 7.84 -11.15
C HIS A 179 -0.55 7.01 -12.33
N ARG A 180 0.34 6.20 -12.87
CA ARG A 180 0.01 5.15 -13.84
C ARG A 180 -0.48 3.89 -13.12
N PRO A 181 -1.25 3.02 -13.80
CA PRO A 181 -1.71 1.75 -13.21
C PRO A 181 -0.59 0.90 -12.61
N SER A 182 0.60 0.87 -13.21
CA SER A 182 1.73 0.11 -12.69
C SER A 182 2.38 0.71 -11.44
N ASP A 183 2.10 1.97 -11.09
CA ASP A 183 2.60 2.62 -9.88
C ASP A 183 1.76 2.24 -8.64
N VAL A 184 0.57 1.64 -8.84
CA VAL A 184 -0.43 1.27 -7.84
C VAL A 184 -0.32 -0.19 -7.44
#